data_0f0ce6d7f2ab142427af94ca41efd936
#
_entry.id   0f0ce6d7f2ab142427af94ca41efd936
#
_cell.length_a   1.000
_cell.length_b   1.000
_cell.length_c   1.000
_cell.angle_alpha   90.00
_cell.angle_beta   90.00
_cell.angle_gamma   90.00
#
_symmetry.space_group_name_H-M   'P 1'
#
loop_
_entity.id
_entity.type
_entity.pdbx_description
1 polymer ?
#
loop_
_entity_poly.entity_id
_entity_poly.type
_entity_poly.pdbx_seq_one_letter_code
_entity_poly.pdbx_strand_id
1 'polypeptide(L)'
;VHKVKNSVDHLLTILPFEKKIFDKYKVPTTFVGHPITEINIENFKNNQITEEDREVFLILPGSRKKEVVSLLPIYLEVIKAMKLDDKYELVMPLTKEMTFYVEDILSQFGLQNRIKIILDEHIKYSYYYHAKLGIVTSGTAALEVSYFNTPYVTAYKFNPVTYFILQFLIKTRMGNLINIIQGKFIIPELLQSKSNKDNIMYYIKKLLDDNDYRQEVLSNASEATAKLKSQSTPSIMAAEKIIQLVNEK
;
A
#
# COMPACT_ATOMS: atom_id res chain seq x y z
N VAL A 1 -9.06 12.96 -18.20
CA VAL A 1 -9.84 14.05 -17.59
C VAL A 1 -10.97 14.48 -18.53
N HIS A 2 -10.76 14.69 -19.86
CA HIS A 2 -11.81 15.14 -20.80
C HIS A 2 -13.04 14.20 -20.82
N LYS A 3 -12.83 12.87 -20.81
CA LYS A 3 -13.95 11.92 -20.71
C LYS A 3 -14.75 12.10 -19.41
N VAL A 4 -14.07 12.28 -18.27
CA VAL A 4 -14.72 12.48 -16.97
C VAL A 4 -15.59 13.74 -17.02
N LYS A 5 -15.03 14.87 -17.50
CA LYS A 5 -15.76 16.14 -17.59
C LYS A 5 -17.09 16.04 -18.33
N ASN A 6 -17.16 15.19 -19.36
CA ASN A 6 -18.35 15.04 -20.19
C ASN A 6 -19.30 13.92 -19.72
N SER A 7 -18.94 13.22 -18.64
CA SER A 7 -19.68 12.02 -18.19
C SER A 7 -20.22 12.13 -16.77
N VAL A 8 -19.85 13.19 -16.03
CA VAL A 8 -20.29 13.37 -14.64
C VAL A 8 -20.67 14.83 -14.39
N ASP A 9 -21.70 15.07 -13.59
CA ASP A 9 -22.09 16.40 -13.12
C ASP A 9 -21.16 16.90 -12.02
N HIS A 10 -20.69 15.97 -11.16
CA HIS A 10 -19.80 16.24 -10.04
C HIS A 10 -18.92 15.03 -9.74
N LEU A 11 -17.68 15.24 -9.33
CA LEU A 11 -16.72 14.18 -8.98
C LEU A 11 -16.41 14.21 -7.48
N LEU A 12 -16.59 13.09 -6.79
CA LEU A 12 -16.09 12.90 -5.43
C LEU A 12 -14.73 12.23 -5.50
N THR A 13 -13.72 12.83 -4.87
CA THR A 13 -12.34 12.30 -4.86
C THR A 13 -11.92 11.91 -3.46
N ILE A 14 -11.09 10.86 -3.39
CA ILE A 14 -10.61 10.28 -2.13
C ILE A 14 -9.13 10.59 -1.84
N LEU A 15 -8.40 11.11 -2.83
CA LEU A 15 -7.00 11.50 -2.64
C LEU A 15 -6.87 13.04 -2.70
N PRO A 16 -6.08 13.65 -1.81
CA PRO A 16 -6.06 15.10 -1.62
C PRO A 16 -5.54 15.89 -2.83
N PHE A 17 -4.71 15.28 -3.68
CA PHE A 17 -4.16 15.91 -4.87
C PHE A 17 -5.11 15.88 -6.08
N GLU A 18 -6.09 14.97 -6.10
CA GLU A 18 -6.99 14.77 -7.25
C GLU A 18 -7.85 15.99 -7.53
N LYS A 19 -8.40 16.61 -6.45
CA LYS A 19 -9.20 17.83 -6.58
C LYS A 19 -8.45 18.91 -7.38
N LYS A 20 -7.18 19.18 -7.05
CA LYS A 20 -6.36 20.16 -7.75
C LYS A 20 -6.15 19.83 -9.23
N ILE A 21 -6.12 18.54 -9.58
CA ILE A 21 -5.99 18.08 -10.96
C ILE A 21 -7.29 18.36 -11.72
N PHE A 22 -8.44 17.98 -11.17
CA PHE A 22 -9.74 18.10 -11.84
C PHE A 22 -10.22 19.56 -11.91
N ASP A 23 -9.94 20.37 -10.91
CA ASP A 23 -10.23 21.82 -10.90
C ASP A 23 -9.58 22.55 -12.10
N LYS A 24 -8.34 22.19 -12.49
CA LYS A 24 -7.66 22.76 -13.68
C LYS A 24 -8.44 22.52 -14.99
N TYR A 25 -9.22 21.44 -15.04
CA TYR A 25 -10.04 21.10 -16.20
C TYR A 25 -11.50 21.53 -16.05
N LYS A 26 -11.80 22.31 -15.02
CA LYS A 26 -13.18 22.79 -14.70
C LYS A 26 -14.17 21.63 -14.55
N VAL A 27 -13.77 20.55 -13.87
CA VAL A 27 -14.65 19.48 -13.42
C VAL A 27 -15.07 19.81 -12.00
N PRO A 28 -16.38 19.96 -11.70
CA PRO A 28 -16.85 20.18 -10.33
C PRO A 28 -16.39 19.02 -9.45
N THR A 29 -15.60 19.30 -8.40
CA THR A 29 -14.92 18.25 -7.63
C THR A 29 -14.92 18.57 -6.14
N THR A 30 -15.29 17.59 -5.33
CA THR A 30 -15.18 17.65 -3.87
C THR A 30 -14.27 16.53 -3.36
N PHE A 31 -13.26 16.88 -2.57
CA PHE A 31 -12.48 15.90 -1.81
C PHE A 31 -13.29 15.50 -0.56
N VAL A 32 -13.66 14.23 -0.47
CA VAL A 32 -14.47 13.68 0.63
C VAL A 32 -13.66 12.95 1.70
N GLY A 33 -12.35 12.78 1.49
CA GLY A 33 -11.48 11.97 2.32
C GLY A 33 -11.37 10.52 1.84
N HIS A 34 -10.37 9.81 2.35
CA HIS A 34 -10.15 8.40 1.97
C HIS A 34 -10.85 7.46 2.97
N PRO A 35 -11.59 6.42 2.51
CA PRO A 35 -12.32 5.49 3.39
C PRO A 35 -11.46 4.82 4.46
N ILE A 36 -10.15 4.65 4.23
CA ILE A 36 -9.23 4.09 5.22
C ILE A 36 -9.25 4.86 6.54
N THR A 37 -9.57 6.16 6.51
CA THR A 37 -9.60 7.02 7.70
C THR A 37 -10.80 6.76 8.62
N GLU A 38 -11.76 5.94 8.18
CA GLU A 38 -12.88 5.47 9.01
C GLU A 38 -12.50 4.27 9.88
N ILE A 39 -11.35 3.63 9.59
CA ILE A 39 -10.85 2.53 10.38
C ILE A 39 -10.26 3.08 11.68
N ASN A 40 -10.81 2.67 12.81
CA ASN A 40 -10.24 2.97 14.10
C ASN A 40 -9.09 2.01 14.41
N ILE A 41 -7.86 2.49 14.28
CA ILE A 41 -6.63 1.72 14.48
C ILE A 41 -6.53 1.15 15.90
N GLU A 42 -7.01 1.86 16.91
CA GLU A 42 -6.94 1.44 18.33
C GLU A 42 -7.70 0.14 18.60
N ASN A 43 -8.68 -0.20 17.76
CA ASN A 43 -9.42 -1.48 17.88
C ASN A 43 -8.52 -2.71 17.69
N PHE A 44 -7.34 -2.55 17.08
CA PHE A 44 -6.43 -3.66 16.77
C PHE A 44 -5.27 -3.79 17.77
N LYS A 45 -5.11 -2.82 18.67
CA LYS A 45 -4.01 -2.75 19.64
C LYS A 45 -3.90 -3.97 20.55
N ASN A 46 -5.04 -4.47 21.01
CA ASN A 46 -5.09 -5.56 21.99
C ASN A 46 -5.34 -6.93 21.34
N ASN A 47 -5.32 -7.01 20.02
CA ASN A 47 -5.51 -8.29 19.35
C ASN A 47 -4.25 -9.13 19.49
N GLN A 48 -4.36 -10.28 20.13
CA GLN A 48 -3.28 -11.26 20.16
C GLN A 48 -3.27 -12.01 18.82
N ILE A 49 -2.25 -11.73 17.99
CA ILE A 49 -2.17 -12.24 16.61
C ILE A 49 -1.09 -13.29 16.40
N THR A 50 -0.13 -13.39 17.32
CA THR A 50 0.97 -14.36 17.27
C THR A 50 0.82 -15.38 18.39
N GLU A 51 1.11 -16.65 18.12
CA GLU A 51 1.12 -17.73 19.10
C GLU A 51 2.43 -17.75 19.91
N GLU A 52 3.49 -17.23 19.34
CA GLU A 52 4.81 -17.03 19.94
C GLU A 52 5.12 -15.53 19.94
N ASP A 53 5.92 -15.02 20.87
CA ASP A 53 6.34 -13.60 20.95
C ASP A 53 7.25 -13.16 19.78
N ARG A 54 6.92 -13.60 18.57
CA ARG A 54 7.65 -13.29 17.34
C ARG A 54 7.09 -12.02 16.69
N GLU A 55 7.98 -11.13 16.30
CA GLU A 55 7.60 -9.94 15.52
C GLU A 55 7.09 -10.35 14.12
N VAL A 56 6.09 -9.65 13.61
CA VAL A 56 5.47 -9.91 12.31
C VAL A 56 6.24 -9.22 11.19
N PHE A 57 6.45 -9.95 10.09
CA PHE A 57 6.96 -9.43 8.83
C PHE A 57 5.90 -9.59 7.73
N LEU A 58 5.46 -8.48 7.13
CA LEU A 58 4.43 -8.47 6.10
C LEU A 58 5.00 -8.73 4.69
N ILE A 59 4.28 -9.52 3.92
CA ILE A 59 4.58 -9.82 2.52
C ILE A 59 3.33 -9.54 1.70
N LEU A 60 3.30 -8.45 0.92
CA LEU A 60 2.16 -8.09 0.09
C LEU A 60 2.57 -8.07 -1.39
N PRO A 61 2.47 -9.21 -2.09
CA PRO A 61 2.98 -9.36 -3.47
C PRO A 61 2.06 -8.72 -4.54
N GLY A 62 0.92 -8.17 -4.13
CA GLY A 62 -0.06 -7.56 -5.00
C GLY A 62 -1.37 -8.36 -5.10
N SER A 63 -2.37 -7.76 -5.73
CA SER A 63 -3.71 -8.32 -5.90
C SER A 63 -3.98 -8.83 -7.32
N ARG A 64 -3.00 -8.74 -8.23
CA ARG A 64 -3.12 -9.18 -9.62
C ARG A 64 -2.11 -10.28 -9.94
N LYS A 65 -2.54 -11.29 -10.71
CA LYS A 65 -1.69 -12.41 -11.13
C LYS A 65 -0.31 -11.97 -11.63
N LYS A 66 -0.25 -10.96 -12.51
CA LYS A 66 1.02 -10.47 -13.07
C LYS A 66 1.95 -9.88 -12.01
N GLU A 67 1.41 -9.21 -11.02
CA GLU A 67 2.17 -8.66 -9.89
C GLU A 67 2.75 -9.81 -9.05
N VAL A 68 1.89 -10.72 -8.60
CA VAL A 68 2.27 -11.88 -7.79
C VAL A 68 3.37 -12.70 -8.48
N VAL A 69 3.15 -13.11 -9.73
CA VAL A 69 4.11 -13.94 -10.47
C VAL A 69 5.46 -13.25 -10.69
N SER A 70 5.47 -11.91 -10.84
CA SER A 70 6.72 -11.17 -11.10
C SER A 70 7.48 -10.74 -9.85
N LEU A 71 6.78 -10.54 -8.73
CA LEU A 71 7.38 -9.95 -7.51
C LEU A 71 7.58 -10.98 -6.40
N LEU A 72 6.63 -11.90 -6.20
CA LEU A 72 6.72 -12.86 -5.10
C LEU A 72 8.02 -13.69 -5.14
N PRO A 73 8.51 -14.21 -6.27
CA PRO A 73 9.79 -14.92 -6.30
C PRO A 73 10.95 -14.09 -5.74
N ILE A 74 11.00 -12.79 -6.07
CA ILE A 74 12.04 -11.89 -5.57
C ILE A 74 11.91 -11.69 -4.06
N TYR A 75 10.69 -11.55 -3.54
CA TYR A 75 10.44 -11.41 -2.11
C TYR A 75 10.89 -12.67 -1.35
N LEU A 76 10.61 -13.87 -1.90
CA LEU A 76 11.03 -15.13 -1.30
C LEU A 76 12.55 -15.32 -1.33
N GLU A 77 13.24 -14.87 -2.39
CA GLU A 77 14.71 -14.82 -2.41
C GLU A 77 15.28 -13.91 -1.30
N VAL A 78 14.65 -12.76 -1.05
CA VAL A 78 15.02 -11.85 0.06
C VAL A 78 14.82 -12.55 1.40
N ILE A 79 13.66 -13.15 1.62
CA ILE A 79 13.32 -13.88 2.86
C ILE A 79 14.38 -14.93 3.18
N LYS A 80 14.72 -15.77 2.20
CA LYS A 80 15.75 -16.80 2.35
C LYS A 80 17.14 -16.22 2.60
N ALA A 81 17.54 -15.23 1.81
CA ALA A 81 18.87 -14.63 1.93
C ALA A 81 19.10 -13.94 3.28
N MET A 82 18.06 -13.37 3.86
CA MET A 82 18.10 -12.68 5.16
C MET A 82 17.69 -13.59 6.33
N LYS A 83 17.26 -14.83 6.07
CA LYS A 83 16.71 -15.76 7.06
C LYS A 83 15.58 -15.12 7.88
N LEU A 84 14.66 -14.43 7.21
CA LEU A 84 13.58 -13.73 7.88
C LEU A 84 12.57 -14.72 8.50
N ASP A 85 12.41 -15.90 7.91
CA ASP A 85 11.55 -16.98 8.41
C ASP A 85 12.03 -17.60 9.72
N ASP A 86 13.30 -17.43 10.08
CA ASP A 86 13.83 -17.83 11.38
C ASP A 86 13.55 -16.78 12.49
N LYS A 87 13.41 -15.51 12.09
CA LYS A 87 13.32 -14.36 13.02
C LYS A 87 11.90 -13.85 13.22
N TYR A 88 11.09 -13.92 12.18
CA TYR A 88 9.76 -13.30 12.13
C TYR A 88 8.67 -14.33 11.86
N GLU A 89 7.46 -14.03 12.32
CA GLU A 89 6.24 -14.62 11.76
C GLU A 89 5.99 -13.97 10.41
N LEU A 90 6.09 -14.74 9.33
CA LEU A 90 5.85 -14.27 7.98
C LEU A 90 4.36 -14.31 7.67
N VAL A 91 3.78 -13.16 7.36
CA VAL A 91 2.35 -13.02 7.12
C VAL A 91 2.08 -12.41 5.75
N MET A 92 1.19 -13.07 4.99
CA MET A 92 0.84 -12.69 3.63
C MET A 92 -0.69 -12.51 3.50
N PRO A 93 -1.21 -11.30 3.70
CA PRO A 93 -2.58 -10.97 3.34
C PRO A 93 -2.80 -11.05 1.83
N LEU A 94 -3.83 -11.77 1.41
CA LEU A 94 -4.15 -12.01 0.00
C LEU A 94 -5.65 -11.89 -0.27
N THR A 95 -6.00 -11.67 -1.53
CA THR A 95 -7.34 -11.97 -2.01
C THR A 95 -7.44 -13.46 -2.37
N LYS A 96 -8.65 -14.03 -2.23
CA LYS A 96 -8.89 -15.46 -2.48
C LYS A 96 -8.46 -15.92 -3.87
N GLU A 97 -8.59 -15.04 -4.87
CA GLU A 97 -8.23 -15.33 -6.26
C GLU A 97 -6.72 -15.53 -6.46
N MET A 98 -5.89 -14.98 -5.57
CA MET A 98 -4.43 -15.09 -5.67
C MET A 98 -3.86 -16.32 -4.98
N THR A 99 -4.62 -16.98 -4.11
CA THR A 99 -4.15 -18.10 -3.29
C THR A 99 -3.50 -19.20 -4.13
N PHE A 100 -4.16 -19.64 -5.20
CA PHE A 100 -3.64 -20.70 -6.07
C PHE A 100 -2.26 -20.37 -6.65
N TYR A 101 -2.05 -19.15 -7.14
CA TYR A 101 -0.77 -18.74 -7.72
C TYR A 101 0.32 -18.58 -6.67
N VAL A 102 -0.05 -18.14 -5.48
CA VAL A 102 0.86 -17.97 -4.35
C VAL A 102 1.33 -19.34 -3.83
N GLU A 103 0.42 -20.28 -3.60
CA GLU A 103 0.73 -21.62 -3.10
C GLU A 103 1.68 -22.37 -4.03
N ASP A 104 1.48 -22.29 -5.36
CA ASP A 104 2.38 -22.87 -6.35
C ASP A 104 3.80 -22.30 -6.23
N ILE A 105 3.92 -20.96 -6.15
CA ILE A 105 5.22 -20.29 -6.01
C ILE A 105 5.87 -20.64 -4.66
N LEU A 106 5.11 -20.62 -3.55
CA LEU A 106 5.62 -20.97 -2.23
C LEU A 106 6.16 -22.40 -2.18
N SER A 107 5.49 -23.33 -2.85
CA SER A 107 5.93 -24.72 -2.96
C SER A 107 7.27 -24.84 -3.68
N GLN A 108 7.45 -24.11 -4.80
CA GLN A 108 8.72 -24.08 -5.54
C GLN A 108 9.90 -23.56 -4.69
N PHE A 109 9.62 -22.68 -3.73
CA PHE A 109 10.61 -22.14 -2.81
C PHE A 109 10.74 -22.95 -1.51
N GLY A 110 9.88 -23.93 -1.24
CA GLY A 110 9.85 -24.71 0.01
C GLY A 110 9.45 -23.88 1.23
N LEU A 111 8.59 -22.86 1.04
CA LEU A 111 8.14 -21.94 2.08
C LEU A 111 6.62 -22.04 2.38
N GLN A 112 5.92 -23.03 1.83
CA GLN A 112 4.47 -23.20 1.96
C GLN A 112 3.99 -23.31 3.42
N ASN A 113 4.82 -23.86 4.31
CA ASN A 113 4.50 -24.02 5.74
C ASN A 113 5.17 -22.97 6.63
N ARG A 114 5.82 -21.98 6.02
CA ARG A 114 6.56 -20.93 6.74
C ARG A 114 5.89 -19.56 6.65
N ILE A 115 4.90 -19.42 5.76
CA ILE A 115 4.20 -18.16 5.50
C ILE A 115 2.71 -18.36 5.77
N LYS A 116 2.17 -17.57 6.68
CA LYS A 116 0.76 -17.56 7.06
C LYS A 116 -0.03 -16.71 6.08
N ILE A 117 -0.94 -17.33 5.34
CA ILE A 117 -1.85 -16.64 4.41
C ILE A 117 -3.06 -16.13 5.17
N ILE A 118 -3.40 -14.86 5.00
CA ILE A 118 -4.57 -14.22 5.63
C ILE A 118 -5.54 -13.78 4.53
N LEU A 119 -6.77 -14.28 4.56
CA LEU A 119 -7.84 -13.94 3.62
C LEU A 119 -8.90 -13.02 4.24
N ASP A 120 -8.94 -12.92 5.56
CA ASP A 120 -9.89 -12.09 6.30
C ASP A 120 -9.39 -10.65 6.40
N GLU A 121 -10.24 -9.69 6.00
CA GLU A 121 -9.89 -8.27 6.00
C GLU A 121 -9.73 -7.67 7.41
N HIS A 122 -10.48 -8.12 8.39
CA HIS A 122 -10.35 -7.64 9.77
C HIS A 122 -9.08 -8.18 10.42
N ILE A 123 -8.80 -9.46 10.19
CA ILE A 123 -7.57 -10.09 10.69
C ILE A 123 -6.33 -9.45 10.07
N LYS A 124 -6.35 -9.11 8.76
CA LYS A 124 -5.20 -8.45 8.11
C LYS A 124 -4.81 -7.14 8.79
N TYR A 125 -5.80 -6.35 9.27
CA TYR A 125 -5.52 -5.07 9.94
C TYR A 125 -4.83 -5.25 11.30
N SER A 126 -5.15 -6.31 12.02
CA SER A 126 -4.43 -6.68 13.24
C SER A 126 -2.95 -6.95 12.93
N TYR A 127 -2.67 -7.68 11.85
CA TYR A 127 -1.29 -7.89 11.41
C TYR A 127 -0.60 -6.61 10.94
N TYR A 128 -1.31 -5.70 10.27
CA TYR A 128 -0.72 -4.39 9.90
C TYR A 128 -0.32 -3.58 11.13
N TYR A 129 -1.17 -3.58 12.16
CA TYR A 129 -0.90 -2.85 13.41
C TYR A 129 0.36 -3.35 14.12
N HIS A 130 0.54 -4.67 14.19
CA HIS A 130 1.62 -5.30 14.97
C HIS A 130 2.88 -5.59 14.14
N ALA A 131 2.85 -5.31 12.85
CA ALA A 131 4.00 -5.64 12.00
C ALA A 131 5.22 -4.77 12.28
N LYS A 132 6.36 -5.42 12.38
CA LYS A 132 7.66 -4.76 12.52
C LYS A 132 8.07 -4.05 11.23
N LEU A 133 7.84 -4.71 10.10
CA LEU A 133 8.29 -4.29 8.77
C LEU A 133 7.56 -5.09 7.69
N GLY A 134 7.57 -4.59 6.44
CA GLY A 134 7.03 -5.32 5.30
C GLY A 134 7.75 -5.09 3.97
N ILE A 135 7.48 -5.99 3.02
CA ILE A 135 7.72 -5.78 1.58
C ILE A 135 6.36 -5.69 0.93
N VAL A 136 6.06 -4.56 0.30
CA VAL A 136 4.72 -4.23 -0.17
C VAL A 136 4.76 -3.82 -1.64
N THR A 137 3.93 -4.46 -2.46
CA THR A 137 3.72 -4.01 -3.83
C THR A 137 2.96 -2.68 -3.84
N SER A 138 3.35 -1.75 -4.72
CA SER A 138 2.70 -0.44 -4.82
C SER A 138 1.22 -0.58 -5.17
N GLY A 139 0.35 0.16 -4.46
CA GLY A 139 -1.09 0.16 -4.65
C GLY A 139 -1.82 0.60 -3.38
N THR A 140 -3.11 0.28 -3.31
CA THR A 140 -3.97 0.60 -2.15
C THR A 140 -3.46 -0.04 -0.86
N ALA A 141 -2.96 -1.29 -0.92
CA ALA A 141 -2.40 -1.97 0.24
C ALA A 141 -1.21 -1.22 0.87
N ALA A 142 -0.37 -0.57 0.04
CA ALA A 142 0.72 0.25 0.55
C ALA A 142 0.22 1.47 1.36
N LEU A 143 -0.91 2.06 0.94
CA LEU A 143 -1.56 3.13 1.68
C LEU A 143 -2.14 2.63 3.01
N GLU A 144 -2.78 1.46 2.98
CA GLU A 144 -3.31 0.81 4.19
C GLU A 144 -2.19 0.55 5.20
N VAL A 145 -1.09 -0.09 4.79
CA VAL A 145 0.06 -0.38 5.67
C VAL A 145 0.65 0.90 6.24
N SER A 146 0.74 1.98 5.44
CA SER A 146 1.17 3.30 5.93
C SER A 146 0.23 3.90 6.96
N TYR A 147 -1.08 3.71 6.79
CA TYR A 147 -2.09 4.22 7.72
C TYR A 147 -1.97 3.55 9.09
N PHE A 148 -1.55 2.29 9.15
CA PHE A 148 -1.21 1.58 10.38
C PHE A 148 0.20 1.88 10.92
N ASN A 149 0.90 2.85 10.34
CA ASN A 149 2.24 3.27 10.75
C ASN A 149 3.28 2.16 10.74
N THR A 150 3.14 1.19 9.85
CA THR A 150 4.09 0.10 9.65
C THR A 150 5.11 0.49 8.60
N PRO A 151 6.43 0.41 8.87
CA PRO A 151 7.45 0.70 7.87
C PRO A 151 7.50 -0.42 6.82
N TYR A 152 7.83 -0.08 5.58
CA TYR A 152 7.95 -1.07 4.50
C TYR A 152 8.83 -0.58 3.35
N VAL A 153 9.23 -1.53 2.52
CA VAL A 153 9.86 -1.27 1.23
C VAL A 153 8.84 -1.56 0.14
N THR A 154 8.67 -0.63 -0.80
CA THR A 154 7.80 -0.82 -1.96
C THR A 154 8.60 -1.32 -3.16
N ALA A 155 8.13 -2.39 -3.78
CA ALA A 155 8.65 -2.85 -5.07
C ALA A 155 7.51 -2.97 -6.10
N TYR A 156 7.80 -2.62 -7.35
CA TYR A 156 6.83 -2.74 -8.43
C TYR A 156 7.50 -2.99 -9.79
N LYS A 157 6.87 -3.87 -10.58
CA LYS A 157 7.26 -4.17 -11.98
C LYS A 157 6.07 -3.96 -12.90
N PHE A 158 6.12 -2.94 -13.73
CA PHE A 158 5.19 -2.77 -14.84
C PHE A 158 5.57 -3.68 -16.00
N ASN A 159 4.60 -4.03 -16.83
CA ASN A 159 4.91 -4.56 -18.15
C ASN A 159 5.85 -3.55 -18.87
N PRO A 160 6.92 -4.01 -19.56
CA PRO A 160 7.89 -3.12 -20.21
C PRO A 160 7.27 -2.08 -21.14
N VAL A 161 6.26 -2.48 -21.93
CA VAL A 161 5.53 -1.56 -22.83
C VAL A 161 4.76 -0.50 -22.04
N THR A 162 4.06 -0.92 -20.99
CA THR A 162 3.33 0.00 -20.10
C THR A 162 4.28 0.97 -19.42
N TYR A 163 5.43 0.50 -18.95
CA TYR A 163 6.44 1.34 -18.30
C TYR A 163 7.01 2.39 -19.27
N PHE A 164 7.34 1.97 -20.48
CA PHE A 164 7.83 2.89 -21.52
C PHE A 164 6.81 4.01 -21.81
N ILE A 165 5.53 3.66 -21.96
CA ILE A 165 4.46 4.63 -22.16
C ILE A 165 4.30 5.55 -20.94
N LEU A 166 4.32 4.98 -19.71
CA LEU A 166 4.17 5.73 -18.47
C LEU A 166 5.31 6.74 -18.25
N GLN A 167 6.54 6.43 -18.64
CA GLN A 167 7.68 7.36 -18.54
C GLN A 167 7.45 8.66 -19.30
N PHE A 168 6.71 8.62 -20.41
CA PHE A 168 6.37 9.80 -21.20
C PHE A 168 5.10 10.51 -20.74
N LEU A 169 4.15 9.77 -20.13
CA LEU A 169 2.85 10.31 -19.75
C LEU A 169 2.80 10.82 -18.31
N ILE A 170 3.57 10.23 -17.40
CA ILE A 170 3.53 10.54 -15.98
C ILE A 170 4.72 11.42 -15.63
N LYS A 171 4.43 12.67 -15.23
CA LYS A 171 5.45 13.64 -14.79
C LYS A 171 6.10 13.26 -13.45
N THR A 172 5.45 12.42 -12.65
CA THR A 172 5.97 11.97 -11.36
C THR A 172 6.68 10.62 -11.54
N ARG A 173 7.92 10.52 -11.05
CA ARG A 173 8.67 9.25 -11.00
C ARG A 173 8.27 8.38 -9.80
N MET A 174 7.17 8.73 -9.13
CA MET A 174 6.66 8.08 -7.93
C MET A 174 5.44 7.22 -8.26
N GLY A 175 5.38 6.00 -7.77
CA GLY A 175 4.24 5.10 -7.88
C GLY A 175 3.59 4.80 -6.52
N ASN A 176 4.31 5.03 -5.40
CA ASN A 176 3.75 4.89 -4.07
C ASN A 176 2.89 6.12 -3.71
N LEU A 177 1.64 5.88 -3.27
CA LEU A 177 0.68 6.96 -2.96
C LEU A 177 1.17 7.90 -1.85
N ILE A 178 1.89 7.39 -0.84
CA ILE A 178 2.46 8.22 0.23
C ILE A 178 3.47 9.21 -0.33
N ASN A 179 4.37 8.74 -1.22
CA ASN A 179 5.35 9.58 -1.89
C ASN A 179 4.68 10.65 -2.75
N ILE A 180 3.61 10.28 -3.48
CA ILE A 180 2.82 11.21 -4.31
C ILE A 180 2.12 12.27 -3.46
N ILE A 181 1.50 11.88 -2.35
CA ILE A 181 0.77 12.79 -1.44
C ILE A 181 1.73 13.82 -0.82
N GLN A 182 2.94 13.40 -0.47
CA GLN A 182 3.95 14.29 0.09
C GLN A 182 4.78 15.05 -0.97
N GLY A 183 4.78 14.58 -2.23
CA GLY A 183 5.57 15.17 -3.30
C GLY A 183 7.08 14.90 -3.18
N LYS A 184 7.50 13.96 -2.35
CA LYS A 184 8.89 13.55 -2.13
C LYS A 184 9.01 12.05 -1.88
N PHE A 185 10.20 11.48 -2.13
CA PHE A 185 10.49 10.07 -1.83
C PHE A 185 10.68 9.91 -0.31
N ILE A 186 9.71 9.28 0.34
CA ILE A 186 9.71 8.94 1.78
C ILE A 186 9.86 7.44 1.93
N ILE A 187 8.87 6.71 1.41
CA ILE A 187 8.90 5.25 1.39
C ILE A 187 9.92 4.81 0.36
N PRO A 188 10.86 3.90 0.72
CA PRO A 188 11.75 3.29 -0.25
C PRO A 188 10.95 2.66 -1.39
N GLU A 189 11.14 3.17 -2.60
CA GLU A 189 10.38 2.75 -3.77
C GLU A 189 11.29 2.24 -4.87
N LEU A 190 11.16 0.96 -5.17
CA LEU A 190 11.96 0.22 -6.12
C LEU A 190 11.11 -0.12 -7.35
N LEU A 191 11.43 0.50 -8.48
CA LEU A 191 10.70 0.33 -9.73
C LEU A 191 11.54 -0.43 -10.76
N GLN A 192 10.93 -1.35 -11.50
CA GLN A 192 11.51 -2.09 -12.62
C GLN A 192 12.81 -2.82 -12.26
N SER A 193 13.94 -2.46 -12.88
CA SER A 193 15.25 -3.07 -12.62
C SER A 193 15.74 -2.88 -11.19
N LYS A 194 15.27 -1.82 -10.51
CA LYS A 194 15.56 -1.58 -9.09
C LYS A 194 14.79 -2.53 -8.16
N SER A 195 13.66 -3.14 -8.64
CA SER A 195 12.92 -4.18 -7.91
C SER A 195 13.68 -5.51 -7.97
N ASN A 196 14.81 -5.59 -7.31
CA ASN A 196 15.66 -6.77 -7.22
C ASN A 196 16.00 -7.08 -5.75
N LYS A 197 16.47 -8.29 -5.52
CA LYS A 197 16.80 -8.82 -4.19
C LYS A 197 17.72 -7.88 -3.40
N ASP A 198 18.82 -7.45 -4.00
CA ASP A 198 19.87 -6.71 -3.29
C ASP A 198 19.40 -5.33 -2.82
N ASN A 199 18.66 -4.61 -3.67
CA ASN A 199 18.08 -3.32 -3.31
C ASN A 199 17.00 -3.47 -2.21
N ILE A 200 16.15 -4.49 -2.29
CA ILE A 200 15.14 -4.74 -1.26
C ILE A 200 15.84 -5.05 0.06
N MET A 201 16.83 -5.95 0.06
CA MET A 201 17.61 -6.28 1.27
C MET A 201 18.30 -5.05 1.87
N TYR A 202 18.87 -4.18 1.03
CA TYR A 202 19.49 -2.93 1.49
C TYR A 202 18.52 -2.07 2.29
N TYR A 203 17.32 -1.80 1.74
CA TYR A 203 16.35 -0.95 2.43
C TYR A 203 15.69 -1.63 3.63
N ILE A 204 15.50 -2.97 3.61
CA ILE A 204 15.07 -3.71 4.79
C ILE A 204 16.08 -3.55 5.92
N LYS A 205 17.37 -3.77 5.65
CA LYS A 205 18.43 -3.57 6.64
C LYS A 205 18.43 -2.14 7.17
N LYS A 206 18.35 -1.16 6.27
CA LYS A 206 18.33 0.25 6.67
C LYS A 206 17.15 0.59 7.58
N LEU A 207 15.96 0.05 7.32
CA LEU A 207 14.78 0.23 8.17
C LEU A 207 14.86 -0.52 9.51
N LEU A 208 15.65 -1.61 9.59
CA LEU A 208 15.85 -2.38 10.81
C LEU A 208 16.96 -1.80 11.69
N ASP A 209 18.08 -1.38 11.08
CA ASP A 209 19.32 -1.08 11.76
C ASP A 209 19.51 0.44 12.02
N ASP A 210 18.89 1.32 11.20
CA ASP A 210 18.97 2.78 11.31
C ASP A 210 17.65 3.33 11.88
N ASN A 211 17.64 3.54 13.19
CA ASN A 211 16.44 4.01 13.90
C ASN A 211 16.04 5.43 13.47
N ASP A 212 16.99 6.33 13.21
CA ASP A 212 16.69 7.71 12.81
C ASP A 212 16.03 7.73 11.43
N TYR A 213 16.56 6.97 10.48
CA TYR A 213 15.94 6.78 9.16
C TYR A 213 14.54 6.18 9.26
N ARG A 214 14.37 5.14 10.09
CA ARG A 214 13.06 4.53 10.33
C ARG A 214 12.06 5.54 10.86
N GLN A 215 12.42 6.33 11.87
CA GLN A 215 11.54 7.35 12.46
C GLN A 215 11.21 8.46 11.47
N GLU A 216 12.16 8.89 10.64
CA GLU A 216 11.93 9.85 9.56
C GLU A 216 10.89 9.33 8.57
N VAL A 217 11.02 8.07 8.13
CA VAL A 217 10.06 7.42 7.22
C VAL A 217 8.66 7.37 7.85
N LEU A 218 8.54 6.92 9.09
CA LEU A 218 7.27 6.78 9.80
C LEU A 218 6.59 8.14 10.04
N SER A 219 7.33 9.15 10.50
CA SER A 219 6.82 10.50 10.72
C SER A 219 6.27 11.11 9.43
N ASN A 220 7.02 11.05 8.35
CA ASN A 220 6.60 11.56 7.05
C ASN A 220 5.41 10.77 6.46
N ALA A 221 5.35 9.46 6.67
CA ALA A 221 4.21 8.64 6.25
C ALA A 221 2.95 9.00 7.05
N SER A 222 3.08 9.23 8.36
CA SER A 222 1.99 9.70 9.22
C SER A 222 1.44 11.07 8.78
N GLU A 223 2.32 12.02 8.42
CA GLU A 223 1.91 13.31 7.84
C GLU A 223 1.17 13.13 6.51
N ALA A 224 1.59 12.18 5.66
CA ALA A 224 0.90 11.90 4.41
C ALA A 224 -0.50 11.32 4.64
N THR A 225 -0.61 10.35 5.55
CA THR A 225 -1.90 9.71 5.87
C THR A 225 -2.85 10.66 6.58
N ALA A 226 -2.35 11.62 7.37
CA ALA A 226 -3.17 12.68 7.94
C ALA A 226 -3.89 13.54 6.88
N LYS A 227 -3.28 13.75 5.71
CA LYS A 227 -3.88 14.48 4.57
C LYS A 227 -5.04 13.73 3.91
N LEU A 228 -5.23 12.45 4.23
CA LEU A 228 -6.36 11.65 3.73
C LEU A 228 -7.68 11.97 4.45
N LYS A 229 -7.60 12.61 5.62
CA LYS A 229 -8.77 13.00 6.40
C LYS A 229 -9.46 14.20 5.76
N SER A 230 -10.78 14.23 5.84
CA SER A 230 -11.65 15.37 5.52
C SER A 230 -12.18 16.01 6.81
N GLN A 231 -13.08 16.97 6.67
CA GLN A 231 -13.69 17.68 7.82
C GLN A 231 -14.63 16.79 8.65
N SER A 232 -15.18 15.75 8.02
CA SER A 232 -16.00 14.71 8.65
C SER A 232 -15.59 13.34 8.11
N THR A 233 -16.28 12.26 8.49
CA THR A 233 -16.01 10.95 7.91
C THR A 233 -16.28 10.94 6.41
N PRO A 234 -15.44 10.28 5.60
CA PRO A 234 -15.58 10.21 4.14
C PRO A 234 -16.97 9.80 3.66
N SER A 235 -17.59 8.81 4.29
CA SER A 235 -18.95 8.34 3.96
C SER A 235 -20.02 9.41 4.20
N ILE A 236 -19.94 10.16 5.31
CA ILE A 236 -20.86 11.27 5.63
C ILE A 236 -20.66 12.40 4.62
N MET A 237 -19.41 12.83 4.39
CA MET A 237 -19.10 13.88 3.43
C MET A 237 -19.60 13.54 2.00
N ALA A 238 -19.46 12.29 1.60
CA ALA A 238 -19.96 11.84 0.31
C ALA A 238 -21.49 11.86 0.24
N ALA A 239 -22.18 11.37 1.28
CA ALA A 239 -23.64 11.35 1.36
C ALA A 239 -24.22 12.76 1.37
N GLU A 240 -23.72 13.67 2.21
CA GLU A 240 -24.14 15.07 2.28
C GLU A 240 -24.00 15.77 0.92
N LYS A 241 -22.85 15.55 0.23
CA LYS A 241 -22.63 16.16 -1.07
C LYS A 241 -23.58 15.62 -2.14
N ILE A 242 -23.88 14.32 -2.12
CA ILE A 242 -24.86 13.71 -3.04
C ILE A 242 -26.25 14.29 -2.79
N ILE A 243 -26.70 14.37 -1.54
CA ILE A 243 -28.01 14.94 -1.17
C ILE A 243 -28.11 16.40 -1.62
N GLN A 244 -27.06 17.19 -1.38
CA GLN A 244 -27.01 18.58 -1.86
C GLN A 244 -27.23 18.66 -3.37
N LEU A 245 -26.48 17.87 -4.15
CA LEU A 245 -26.55 17.88 -5.62
C LEU A 245 -27.93 17.43 -6.16
N VAL A 246 -28.62 16.53 -5.46
CA VAL A 246 -29.97 16.08 -5.84
C VAL A 246 -30.99 17.19 -5.59
N ASN A 247 -30.86 17.93 -4.48
CA ASN A 247 -31.80 19.02 -4.12
C ASN A 247 -31.58 20.29 -4.94
N GLU A 248 -30.42 20.46 -5.60
CA GLU A 248 -30.11 21.59 -6.48
C GLU A 248 -30.63 21.39 -7.92
N LYS A 249 -31.16 20.18 -8.27
CA LYS A 249 -31.83 19.87 -9.56
C LYS A 249 -33.33 20.00 -9.47
#